data_2ddba7ad52cdfc314d02246accf89ba9
#
_entry.id   2ddba7ad52cdfc314d02246accf89ba9
#
_cell.length_a   1.000
_cell.length_b   1.000
_cell.length_c   1.000
_cell.angle_alpha   90.00
_cell.angle_beta   90.00
_cell.angle_gamma   90.00
#
_symmetry.space_group_name_H-M   'P 1'
#
loop_
_entity.id
_entity.type
_entity.pdbx_description
1 polymer ?
#
loop_
_entity_poly.entity_id
_entity_poly.type
_entity_poly.pdbx_seq_one_letter_code
_entity_poly.pdbx_strand_id
1 'polypeptide(L)'
;VLAEDLETALVLANEFAPRVHNSGHWTPEACQTGQFEQHIRAISGWPLGNTRRLFDAEMRNLIGDQGLVDPTSLKPDETLTLYGKRDARPGRKMGHITRRIAPRKD
;
A
#
# COMPACT_ATOMS: atom_id res chain seq x y z
N VAL A 1 -13.21 4.02 -5.60
CA VAL A 1 -13.98 3.40 -6.70
C VAL A 1 -15.20 2.70 -6.10
N LEU A 2 -16.37 3.04 -6.58
CA LEU A 2 -17.65 2.52 -6.07
C LEU A 2 -18.40 1.69 -7.12
N ALA A 3 -17.69 0.93 -7.93
CA ALA A 3 -18.29 0.05 -8.91
C ALA A 3 -17.43 -1.20 -9.10
N GLU A 4 -18.07 -2.32 -9.47
CA GLU A 4 -17.36 -3.56 -9.77
C GLU A 4 -16.62 -3.50 -11.11
N ASP A 5 -17.13 -2.70 -12.03
CA ASP A 5 -16.56 -2.50 -13.37
C ASP A 5 -15.83 -1.14 -13.42
N LEU A 6 -14.54 -1.18 -13.72
CA LEU A 6 -13.71 0.03 -13.81
C LEU A 6 -14.13 0.98 -14.94
N GLU A 7 -14.74 0.49 -16.00
CA GLU A 7 -15.24 1.34 -17.09
C GLU A 7 -16.42 2.21 -16.66
N THR A 8 -17.23 1.71 -15.73
CA THR A 8 -18.39 2.41 -15.19
C THR A 8 -18.15 2.98 -13.81
N ALA A 9 -16.94 2.83 -13.29
CA ALA A 9 -16.58 3.25 -11.93
C ALA A 9 -16.67 4.77 -11.78
N LEU A 10 -17.34 5.20 -10.72
CA LEU A 10 -17.41 6.60 -10.32
C LEU A 10 -16.28 6.90 -9.35
N VAL A 11 -15.41 7.85 -9.72
CA VAL A 11 -14.31 8.29 -8.87
C VAL A 11 -14.76 9.47 -8.03
N LEU A 12 -14.72 9.29 -6.72
CA LEU A 12 -15.12 10.31 -5.76
C LEU A 12 -13.93 10.77 -4.93
N ALA A 13 -13.88 12.05 -4.57
CA ALA A 13 -12.95 12.54 -3.58
C ALA A 13 -13.32 11.96 -2.22
N ASN A 14 -12.38 11.27 -1.58
CA ASN A 14 -12.58 10.65 -0.27
C ASN A 14 -12.08 11.57 0.85
N GLU A 15 -10.80 11.85 0.87
CA GLU A 15 -10.19 12.75 1.84
C GLU A 15 -8.89 13.33 1.30
N PHE A 16 -8.39 14.37 1.93
CA PHE A 16 -7.09 14.97 1.65
C PHE A 16 -6.16 14.74 2.86
N ALA A 17 -4.94 14.26 2.60
CA ALA A 17 -3.95 14.04 3.64
C ALA A 17 -2.57 14.55 3.17
N PRO A 18 -2.00 15.60 3.82
CA PRO A 18 -0.69 16.14 3.46
C PRO A 18 0.44 15.29 4.08
N ARG A 19 0.41 14.00 3.89
CA ARG A 19 1.32 12.99 4.43
C ARG A 19 1.17 11.69 3.67
N VAL A 20 2.04 10.71 3.94
CA VAL A 20 1.81 9.34 3.46
C VAL A 20 0.46 8.83 4.01
N HIS A 21 -0.22 8.05 3.21
CA HIS A 21 -1.56 7.56 3.54
C HIS A 21 -1.66 6.07 3.30
N ASN A 22 -2.45 5.39 4.12
CA ASN A 22 -2.63 3.93 4.04
C ASN A 22 -3.05 3.45 2.65
N SER A 23 -3.87 4.22 1.93
CA SER A 23 -4.29 3.88 0.57
C SER A 23 -3.14 3.81 -0.44
N GLY A 24 -1.96 4.35 -0.11
CA GLY A 24 -0.77 4.31 -0.94
C GLY A 24 0.32 3.35 -0.42
N HIS A 25 0.07 2.58 0.64
CA HIS A 25 1.07 1.68 1.22
C HIS A 25 1.43 0.48 0.34
N TRP A 26 0.66 0.22 -0.71
CA TRP A 26 0.97 -0.80 -1.72
C TRP A 26 2.03 -0.34 -2.73
N THR A 27 2.27 0.96 -2.83
CA THR A 27 3.12 1.53 -3.89
C THR A 27 4.60 1.16 -3.80
N PRO A 28 5.22 0.96 -2.62
CA PRO A 28 6.63 0.54 -2.56
C PRO A 28 6.92 -0.76 -3.33
N GLU A 29 5.99 -1.71 -3.31
CA GLU A 29 6.15 -3.01 -3.97
C GLU A 29 5.69 -3.01 -5.42
N ALA A 30 4.90 -2.02 -5.86
CA ALA A 30 4.21 -2.07 -7.14
C ALA A 30 4.52 -0.91 -8.08
N CYS A 31 5.13 0.18 -7.61
CA CYS A 31 5.43 1.37 -8.41
C CYS A 31 6.92 1.60 -8.50
N GLN A 32 7.34 2.31 -9.54
CA GLN A 32 8.75 2.69 -9.71
C GLN A 32 9.23 3.55 -8.53
N THR A 33 8.41 4.51 -8.11
CA THR A 33 8.65 5.31 -6.90
C THR A 33 7.43 5.15 -5.99
N GLY A 34 7.65 4.61 -4.80
CA GLY A 34 6.60 4.46 -3.80
C GLY A 34 6.30 5.78 -3.08
N GLN A 35 5.19 5.82 -2.36
CA GLN A 35 4.76 7.06 -1.70
C GLN A 35 5.74 7.57 -0.62
N PHE A 36 6.41 6.67 0.08
CA PHE A 36 7.37 7.07 1.13
C PHE A 36 8.57 7.79 0.53
N GLU A 37 9.17 7.20 -0.52
CA GLU A 37 10.28 7.83 -1.24
C GLU A 37 9.84 9.16 -1.85
N GLN A 38 8.67 9.20 -2.49
CA GLN A 38 8.15 10.41 -3.11
C GLN A 38 7.91 11.52 -2.07
N HIS A 39 7.41 11.14 -0.90
CA HIS A 39 7.22 12.10 0.19
C HIS A 39 8.55 12.71 0.66
N ILE A 40 9.57 11.88 0.85
CA ILE A 40 10.91 12.36 1.25
C ILE A 40 11.51 13.27 0.17
N ARG A 41 11.40 12.90 -1.11
CA ARG A 41 11.86 13.75 -2.20
C ARG A 41 11.15 15.11 -2.17
N ALA A 42 9.82 15.09 -2.00
CA ALA A 42 9.03 16.32 -2.00
C ALA A 42 9.39 17.28 -0.85
N ILE A 43 9.49 16.78 0.37
CA ILE A 43 9.81 17.63 1.54
C ILE A 43 11.28 18.08 1.58
N SER A 44 12.16 17.37 0.88
CA SER A 44 13.58 17.70 0.78
C SER A 44 13.90 18.63 -0.41
N GLY A 45 12.90 18.99 -1.20
CA GLY A 45 13.10 19.80 -2.41
C GLY A 45 13.86 19.05 -3.52
N TRP A 46 13.84 17.72 -3.48
CA TRP A 46 14.47 16.90 -4.53
C TRP A 46 13.55 16.74 -5.74
N PRO A 47 14.11 16.44 -6.92
CA PRO A 47 13.27 16.08 -8.07
C PRO A 47 12.38 14.89 -7.73
N LEU A 48 11.11 14.98 -8.10
CA LEU A 48 10.16 13.90 -7.89
C LEU A 48 10.50 12.68 -8.77
N GLY A 49 10.33 11.49 -8.23
CA GLY A 49 10.53 10.25 -8.97
C GLY A 49 9.34 9.93 -9.86
N ASN A 50 9.56 9.03 -10.81
CA ASN A 50 8.50 8.53 -11.69
C ASN A 50 7.56 7.62 -10.89
N THR A 51 6.27 7.92 -10.91
CA THR A 51 5.24 7.19 -10.15
C THR A 51 4.59 6.06 -10.95
N ARG A 52 5.19 5.66 -12.07
CA ARG A 52 4.65 4.59 -12.92
C ARG A 52 4.39 3.31 -12.11
N ARG A 53 3.19 2.77 -12.25
CA ARG A 53 2.86 1.45 -11.70
C ARG A 53 3.48 0.36 -12.59
N LEU A 54 4.22 -0.55 -11.97
CA LEU A 54 4.91 -1.66 -12.63
C LEU A 54 4.14 -2.98 -12.50
N PHE A 55 3.37 -3.13 -11.43
CA PHE A 55 2.59 -4.32 -11.12
C PHE A 55 1.18 -3.96 -10.71
N ASP A 56 0.23 -4.80 -11.06
CA ASP A 56 -1.05 -4.82 -10.36
C ASP A 56 -0.83 -5.45 -8.99
N ALA A 57 -1.41 -4.87 -7.97
CA ALA A 57 -1.18 -5.28 -6.59
C ALA A 57 -2.47 -5.25 -5.78
N GLU A 58 -2.50 -6.09 -4.76
CA GLU A 58 -3.54 -6.12 -3.74
C GLU A 58 -2.89 -5.92 -2.38
N MET A 59 -3.42 -5.00 -1.59
CA MET A 59 -2.94 -4.78 -0.24
C MET A 59 -4.04 -5.11 0.77
N ARG A 60 -3.68 -5.85 1.80
CA ARG A 60 -4.57 -6.19 2.90
C ARG A 60 -4.00 -5.64 4.20
N ASN A 61 -4.78 -4.81 4.88
CA ASN A 61 -4.44 -4.33 6.22
C ASN A 61 -4.54 -5.47 7.23
N LEU A 62 -3.60 -5.50 8.16
CA LEU A 62 -3.60 -6.42 9.29
C LEU A 62 -4.14 -5.68 10.52
N ILE A 63 -5.35 -6.03 10.93
CA ILE A 63 -6.08 -5.36 11.99
C ILE A 63 -6.08 -6.22 13.25
N GLY A 64 -5.68 -5.63 14.39
CA GLY A 64 -5.68 -6.33 15.67
C GLY A 64 -4.83 -7.60 15.63
N ASP A 65 -5.41 -8.74 16.02
CA ASP A 65 -4.71 -10.03 16.08
C ASP A 65 -4.18 -10.53 14.73
N GLN A 66 -4.68 -9.99 13.61
CA GLN A 66 -4.14 -10.28 12.28
C GLN A 66 -2.68 -9.83 12.15
N GLY A 67 -2.23 -8.89 12.97
CA GLY A 67 -0.83 -8.47 13.04
C GLY A 67 0.11 -9.51 13.65
N LEU A 68 -0.43 -10.59 14.22
CA LEU A 68 0.35 -11.71 14.77
C LEU A 68 0.62 -12.75 13.67
N VAL A 69 1.10 -12.30 12.52
CA VAL A 69 1.39 -13.15 11.37
C VAL A 69 2.71 -13.89 11.55
N ASP A 70 2.71 -15.18 11.23
CA ASP A 70 3.94 -15.94 11.07
C ASP A 70 4.57 -15.60 9.71
N PRO A 71 5.77 -14.98 9.68
CA PRO A 71 6.42 -14.63 8.42
C PRO A 71 6.70 -15.83 7.50
N THR A 72 6.79 -17.02 8.06
CA THR A 72 7.02 -18.25 7.26
C THR A 72 5.79 -18.70 6.48
N SER A 73 4.61 -18.14 6.80
CA SER A 73 3.37 -18.46 6.10
C SER A 73 3.16 -17.64 4.82
N LEU A 74 4.04 -16.66 4.54
CA LEU A 74 3.93 -15.79 3.38
C LEU A 74 4.16 -16.55 2.08
N LYS A 75 3.39 -16.18 1.05
CA LYS A 75 3.60 -16.68 -0.31
C LYS A 75 4.72 -15.89 -0.99
N PRO A 76 5.36 -16.45 -2.06
CA PRO A 76 6.48 -15.79 -2.74
C PRO A 76 6.17 -14.40 -3.33
N ASP A 77 4.92 -14.13 -3.66
CA ASP A 77 4.46 -12.86 -4.23
C ASP A 77 3.93 -11.88 -3.17
N GLU A 78 4.01 -12.25 -1.90
CA GLU A 78 3.56 -11.45 -0.77
C GLU A 78 4.73 -10.78 -0.05
N THR A 79 4.53 -9.52 0.36
CA THR A 79 5.47 -8.75 1.19
C THR A 79 4.75 -8.32 2.46
N LEU A 80 5.30 -8.67 3.61
CA LEU A 80 4.79 -8.29 4.93
C LEU A 80 5.48 -7.02 5.40
N THR A 81 4.70 -6.06 5.85
CA THR A 81 5.19 -4.87 6.55
C THR A 81 4.49 -4.76 7.89
N LEU A 82 5.25 -4.84 8.97
CA LEU A 82 4.76 -4.63 10.33
C LEU A 82 5.21 -3.26 10.83
N TYR A 83 4.34 -2.60 11.58
CA TYR A 83 4.60 -1.22 12.04
C TYR A 83 5.34 -1.16 13.38
N GLY A 84 5.65 -2.31 13.97
CA GLY A 84 6.38 -2.37 15.24
C GLY A 84 5.57 -1.97 16.46
N LYS A 85 4.25 -1.97 16.35
CA LYS A 85 3.36 -1.66 17.48
C LYS A 85 3.32 -2.82 18.47
N ARG A 86 3.45 -2.52 19.78
CA ARG A 86 3.56 -3.55 20.81
C ARG A 86 2.24 -4.30 21.06
N ASP A 87 1.11 -3.57 21.06
CA ASP A 87 -0.19 -4.13 21.44
C ASP A 87 -1.09 -4.30 20.21
N ALA A 88 -1.49 -5.52 19.94
CA ALA A 88 -2.45 -5.86 18.89
C ALA A 88 -3.88 -5.60 19.38
N ARG A 89 -4.27 -4.33 19.51
CA ARG A 89 -5.61 -3.95 19.98
C ARG A 89 -6.66 -4.16 18.87
N PRO A 90 -7.91 -4.52 19.23
CA PRO A 90 -8.99 -4.58 18.24
C PRO A 90 -9.12 -3.27 17.45
N GLY A 91 -9.26 -3.36 16.14
CA GLY A 91 -9.37 -2.21 15.25
C GLY A 91 -8.08 -1.49 14.93
N ARG A 92 -6.97 -1.84 15.57
CA ARG A 92 -5.67 -1.20 15.33
C ARG A 92 -4.99 -1.76 14.09
N LYS A 93 -4.54 -0.87 13.19
CA LYS A 93 -3.74 -1.27 12.03
C LYS A 93 -2.33 -1.62 12.49
N MET A 94 -1.98 -2.90 12.44
CA MET A 94 -0.70 -3.42 12.92
C MET A 94 0.36 -3.54 11.81
N GLY A 95 -0.08 -3.61 10.58
CA GLY A 95 0.76 -3.79 9.41
C GLY A 95 -0.08 -4.01 8.18
N HIS A 96 0.56 -4.48 7.12
CA HIS A 96 -0.14 -4.88 5.90
C HIS A 96 0.64 -5.96 5.15
N ILE A 97 -0.07 -6.67 4.28
CA ILE A 97 0.53 -7.57 3.30
C ILE A 97 0.19 -7.04 1.92
N THR A 98 1.20 -6.85 1.09
CA THR A 98 1.03 -6.49 -0.31
C THR A 98 1.38 -7.68 -1.18
N ARG A 99 0.47 -8.05 -2.07
CA ARG A 99 0.66 -9.12 -3.05
C ARG A 99 0.75 -8.51 -4.45
N ARG A 100 1.82 -8.83 -5.18
CA ARG A 100 1.92 -8.54 -6.60
C ARG A 100 1.10 -9.56 -7.37
N ILE A 101 0.17 -9.10 -8.19
CA ILE A 101 -0.74 -9.98 -8.93
C ILE A 101 -0.15 -10.32 -10.30
N ALA A 102 0.22 -9.29 -11.06
CA ALA A 102 0.75 -9.42 -12.40
C ALA A 102 1.53 -8.17 -12.80
N PRO A 103 2.53 -8.29 -13.71
CA PRO A 103 3.13 -7.11 -14.32
C PRO A 103 2.06 -6.27 -15.02
N ARG A 104 2.20 -4.95 -14.97
CA ARG A 104 1.30 -4.04 -15.67
C ARG A 104 1.36 -4.31 -17.18
N LYS A 105 0.19 -4.45 -17.77
CA LYS A 105 0.06 -4.46 -19.23
C LYS A 105 0.03 -3.01 -19.71
N ASP A 106 0.89 -2.71 -20.68
CA ASP A 106 0.91 -1.39 -21.33
C ASP A 106 -0.25 -1.27 -22.34
#